data_9e7f0e5c485fce55e4f39325572b16b5
#
_entry.id   9e7f0e5c485fce55e4f39325572b16b5
#
_cell.length_a   1.000
_cell.length_b   1.000
_cell.length_c   1.000
_cell.angle_alpha   90.00
_cell.angle_beta   90.00
_cell.angle_gamma   90.00
#
_symmetry.space_group_name_H-M   'P 1'
#
loop_
_entity.id
_entity.type
_entity.pdbx_description
1 polymer ?
#
loop_
_entity_poly.entity_id
_entity_poly.type
_entity_poly.pdbx_seq_one_letter_code
_entity_poly.pdbx_strand_id
1 'polypeptide(L)'
;MDRQEIHEINGRYWDETGNDVLQAVVLPRYGAFTSEERCHLLPDVAGKRVLEIGCGDGRSLCYMGERQAAELWGVDLSEGQLERARRHLADAGLSARLIASPMEEDCGLPAGYFDLVYSIYALGWTTDLEGVLSRIASYLVPGGVFVFSWSHPIHKCVTEEEGKWVFQKPYFDESWYDVPLPLGGGALKLCDRKLSTYINALAGAGFVVERMVEETDEALLQAGEDSPLARRARMFPTTFVIAARKA
;
A
#
# COMPACT_ATOMS: atom_id res chain seq x y z
N MET A 1 1.38 14.17 18.32
CA MET A 1 2.62 13.64 17.76
C MET A 1 2.94 14.45 16.53
N ASP A 2 4.16 14.89 16.37
CA ASP A 2 4.55 15.73 15.24
C ASP A 2 4.67 14.90 13.96
N ARG A 3 4.09 15.39 12.84
CA ARG A 3 4.15 14.74 11.52
C ARG A 3 5.60 14.52 11.07
N GLN A 4 6.44 15.52 11.27
CA GLN A 4 7.85 15.44 10.88
C GLN A 4 8.58 14.33 11.64
N GLU A 5 8.35 14.21 12.95
CA GLU A 5 8.94 13.15 13.77
C GLU A 5 8.55 11.76 13.27
N ILE A 6 7.28 11.56 12.86
CA ILE A 6 6.80 10.29 12.30
C ILE A 6 7.52 9.98 10.98
N HIS A 7 7.64 10.96 10.08
CA HIS A 7 8.33 10.79 8.80
C HIS A 7 9.81 10.45 8.99
N GLU A 8 10.51 11.12 9.93
CA GLU A 8 11.92 10.85 10.21
C GLU A 8 12.15 9.43 10.76
N ILE A 9 11.28 8.98 11.68
CA ILE A 9 11.37 7.64 12.27
C ILE A 9 11.09 6.57 11.21
N ASN A 10 9.97 6.69 10.51
CA ASN A 10 9.55 5.70 9.52
C ASN A 10 10.48 5.71 8.30
N GLY A 11 10.94 6.89 7.84
CA GLY A 11 11.86 7.02 6.72
C GLY A 11 13.19 6.32 6.99
N ARG A 12 13.79 6.54 8.17
CA ARG A 12 15.03 5.87 8.56
C ARG A 12 14.90 4.34 8.55
N TYR A 13 13.80 3.82 9.05
CA TYR A 13 13.55 2.39 9.01
C TYR A 13 13.54 1.84 7.59
N TRP A 14 12.81 2.51 6.68
CA TRP A 14 12.71 2.06 5.30
C TRP A 14 14.02 2.24 4.51
N ASP A 15 14.85 3.23 4.86
CA ASP A 15 16.20 3.38 4.29
C ASP A 15 17.11 2.17 4.63
N GLU A 16 17.03 1.70 5.87
CA GLU A 16 17.86 0.63 6.41
C GLU A 16 17.32 -0.77 6.12
N THR A 17 15.98 -0.90 5.95
CA THR A 17 15.34 -2.21 5.79
C THR A 17 15.47 -2.73 4.38
N GLY A 18 16.07 -3.91 4.25
CA GLY A 18 16.07 -4.67 3.00
C GLY A 18 14.69 -5.24 2.67
N ASN A 19 14.53 -5.67 1.42
CA ASN A 19 13.25 -6.04 0.82
C ASN A 19 12.63 -7.36 1.29
N ASP A 20 13.32 -8.15 2.09
CA ASP A 20 12.86 -9.51 2.47
C ASP A 20 11.53 -9.49 3.23
N VAL A 21 11.23 -8.38 3.92
CA VAL A 21 9.98 -8.21 4.67
C VAL A 21 8.78 -7.91 3.75
N LEU A 22 9.01 -7.36 2.55
CA LEU A 22 7.96 -6.86 1.64
C LEU A 22 7.61 -7.77 0.47
N GLN A 23 8.27 -8.92 0.31
CA GLN A 23 8.04 -9.82 -0.85
C GLN A 23 6.58 -10.26 -1.02
N ALA A 24 5.83 -10.31 0.07
CA ALA A 24 4.42 -10.70 0.05
C ALA A 24 3.45 -9.56 -0.33
N VAL A 25 3.96 -8.33 -0.50
CA VAL A 25 3.15 -7.12 -0.74
C VAL A 25 3.67 -6.31 -1.93
N VAL A 26 4.04 -7.02 -2.99
CA VAL A 26 4.48 -6.48 -4.28
C VAL A 26 3.63 -7.10 -5.37
N LEU A 27 3.12 -6.30 -6.33
CA LEU A 27 2.33 -6.84 -7.44
C LEU A 27 3.05 -8.01 -8.14
N PRO A 28 2.31 -9.05 -8.49
CA PRO A 28 0.84 -9.17 -8.50
C PRO A 28 0.16 -9.43 -7.15
N ARG A 29 0.84 -9.30 -6.02
CA ARG A 29 0.24 -9.50 -4.69
C ARG A 29 -0.14 -8.17 -4.05
N TYR A 30 -1.37 -8.11 -3.55
CA TYR A 30 -1.89 -7.01 -2.73
C TYR A 30 -1.65 -7.21 -1.24
N GLY A 31 -1.22 -8.39 -0.84
CA GLY A 31 -0.96 -8.83 0.51
C GLY A 31 -0.55 -10.30 0.49
N ALA A 32 -0.28 -10.88 1.67
CA ALA A 32 0.24 -12.24 1.78
C ALA A 32 -0.64 -13.30 1.07
N PHE A 33 -1.95 -13.10 1.11
CA PHE A 33 -2.95 -14.06 0.59
C PHE A 33 -3.97 -13.42 -0.37
N THR A 34 -3.61 -12.33 -1.02
CA THR A 34 -4.50 -11.62 -1.96
C THR A 34 -3.70 -11.26 -3.20
N SER A 35 -4.13 -11.73 -4.37
CA SER A 35 -3.41 -11.54 -5.63
C SER A 35 -4.25 -10.86 -6.70
N GLU A 36 -3.58 -10.20 -7.66
CA GLU A 36 -4.23 -9.60 -8.82
C GLU A 36 -4.82 -10.68 -9.75
N GLU A 37 -4.20 -11.85 -9.86
CA GLU A 37 -4.71 -12.99 -10.63
C GLU A 37 -6.10 -13.43 -10.15
N ARG A 38 -6.37 -13.27 -8.86
CA ARG A 38 -7.68 -13.59 -8.25
C ARG A 38 -8.64 -12.41 -8.31
N CYS A 39 -8.14 -11.21 -8.05
CA CYS A 39 -8.99 -10.05 -7.82
C CYS A 39 -9.38 -9.33 -9.11
N HIS A 40 -8.48 -9.28 -10.11
CA HIS A 40 -8.67 -8.54 -11.36
C HIS A 40 -9.14 -7.10 -11.13
N LEU A 41 -8.36 -6.34 -10.32
CA LEU A 41 -8.70 -4.97 -9.94
C LEU A 41 -8.00 -3.92 -10.79
N LEU A 42 -6.87 -4.28 -11.41
CA LEU A 42 -6.13 -3.36 -12.26
C LEU A 42 -6.79 -3.28 -13.64
N PRO A 43 -6.93 -2.07 -14.21
CA PRO A 43 -7.32 -1.92 -15.61
C PRO A 43 -6.18 -2.40 -16.54
N ASP A 44 -6.48 -2.53 -17.83
CA ASP A 44 -5.43 -2.65 -18.83
C ASP A 44 -4.55 -1.40 -18.81
N VAL A 45 -3.25 -1.60 -18.58
CA VAL A 45 -2.27 -0.51 -18.43
C VAL A 45 -1.44 -0.27 -19.68
N ALA A 46 -1.63 -1.06 -20.75
CA ALA A 46 -0.89 -0.88 -22.00
C ALA A 46 -1.11 0.53 -22.55
N GLY A 47 0.00 1.24 -22.79
CA GLY A 47 -0.03 2.63 -23.26
C GLY A 47 -0.51 3.67 -22.24
N LYS A 48 -0.67 3.30 -20.96
CA LYS A 48 -1.16 4.18 -19.88
C LYS A 48 -0.01 4.80 -19.09
N ARG A 49 -0.31 5.95 -18.49
CA ARG A 49 0.57 6.63 -17.51
C ARG A 49 0.19 6.19 -16.12
N VAL A 50 1.12 5.56 -15.42
CA VAL A 50 0.86 4.99 -14.10
C VAL A 50 1.74 5.62 -13.02
N LEU A 51 1.18 5.79 -11.84
CA LEU A 51 1.86 6.33 -10.67
C LEU A 51 1.68 5.39 -9.48
N GLU A 52 2.78 5.05 -8.81
CA GLU A 52 2.75 4.37 -7.52
C GLU A 52 3.07 5.33 -6.39
N ILE A 53 2.20 5.37 -5.37
CA ILE A 53 2.41 6.10 -4.12
C ILE A 53 2.93 5.14 -3.06
N GLY A 54 4.14 5.42 -2.54
CA GLY A 54 4.89 4.50 -1.70
C GLY A 54 5.46 3.35 -2.53
N CYS A 55 6.23 3.67 -3.56
CA CYS A 55 6.68 2.69 -4.56
C CYS A 55 7.79 1.75 -4.05
N GLY A 56 8.35 2.01 -2.87
CA GLY A 56 9.39 1.19 -2.28
C GLY A 56 10.53 0.91 -3.26
N ASP A 57 10.90 -0.36 -3.37
CA ASP A 57 11.98 -0.81 -4.25
C ASP A 57 11.60 -0.98 -5.73
N GLY A 58 10.41 -0.53 -6.13
CA GLY A 58 9.98 -0.43 -7.53
C GLY A 58 9.58 -1.74 -8.21
N ARG A 59 9.49 -2.87 -7.50
CA ARG A 59 9.09 -4.15 -8.13
C ARG A 59 7.66 -4.12 -8.68
N SER A 60 6.74 -3.42 -8.01
CA SER A 60 5.40 -3.19 -8.57
C SER A 60 5.41 -2.30 -9.81
N LEU A 61 6.34 -1.35 -9.90
CA LEU A 61 6.55 -0.58 -11.13
C LEU A 61 7.08 -1.47 -12.27
N CYS A 62 8.00 -2.41 -11.98
CA CYS A 62 8.44 -3.40 -12.96
C CYS A 62 7.26 -4.22 -13.49
N TYR A 63 6.36 -4.69 -12.61
CA TYR A 63 5.13 -5.40 -13.00
C TYR A 63 4.26 -4.60 -13.97
N MET A 64 4.15 -3.28 -13.78
CA MET A 64 3.41 -2.40 -14.69
C MET A 64 4.15 -2.18 -16.02
N GLY A 65 5.48 -2.04 -15.97
CA GLY A 65 6.31 -1.89 -17.17
C GLY A 65 6.26 -3.11 -18.08
N GLU A 66 6.33 -4.32 -17.51
CA GLU A 66 6.16 -5.59 -18.23
C GLU A 66 4.80 -5.70 -18.94
N ARG A 67 3.79 -4.97 -18.45
CA ARG A 67 2.45 -4.84 -19.04
C ARG A 67 2.31 -3.66 -19.98
N GLN A 68 3.47 -3.14 -20.46
CA GLN A 68 3.52 -2.09 -21.47
C GLN A 68 2.90 -0.74 -21.05
N ALA A 69 2.93 -0.40 -19.76
CA ALA A 69 2.62 0.96 -19.35
C ALA A 69 3.55 1.95 -20.08
N ALA A 70 3.00 3.04 -20.60
CA ALA A 70 3.76 4.02 -21.40
C ALA A 70 4.69 4.86 -20.54
N GLU A 71 4.27 5.19 -19.34
CA GLU A 71 5.07 5.93 -18.37
C GLU A 71 4.91 5.33 -16.97
N LEU A 72 6.04 5.19 -16.28
CA LEU A 72 6.13 4.72 -14.91
C LEU A 72 6.61 5.87 -14.01
N TRP A 73 5.84 6.16 -12.96
CA TRP A 73 6.21 7.15 -11.95
C TRP A 73 6.09 6.53 -10.57
N GLY A 74 6.98 6.90 -9.65
CA GLY A 74 6.95 6.44 -8.27
C GLY A 74 7.31 7.56 -7.30
N VAL A 75 6.59 7.60 -6.18
CA VAL A 75 6.90 8.47 -5.04
C VAL A 75 7.15 7.59 -3.83
N ASP A 76 8.24 7.84 -3.12
CA ASP A 76 8.54 7.20 -1.84
C ASP A 76 9.25 8.17 -0.89
N LEU A 77 9.06 7.98 0.40
CA LEU A 77 9.74 8.76 1.44
C LEU A 77 11.22 8.41 1.54
N SER A 78 11.57 7.14 1.27
CA SER A 78 12.91 6.57 1.48
C SER A 78 13.76 6.66 0.21
N GLU A 79 14.84 7.44 0.25
CA GLU A 79 15.83 7.48 -0.84
C GLU A 79 16.52 6.11 -1.00
N GLY A 80 16.77 5.39 0.10
CA GLY A 80 17.33 4.04 0.06
C GLY A 80 16.43 3.05 -0.70
N GLN A 81 15.10 3.17 -0.59
CA GLN A 81 14.16 2.39 -1.41
C GLN A 81 14.23 2.81 -2.88
N LEU A 82 14.26 4.10 -3.17
CA LEU A 82 14.34 4.60 -4.54
C LEU A 82 15.64 4.21 -5.25
N GLU A 83 16.78 4.12 -4.53
CA GLU A 83 18.01 3.58 -5.09
C GLU A 83 17.89 2.10 -5.46
N ARG A 84 17.16 1.30 -4.67
CA ARG A 84 16.84 -0.08 -5.00
C ARG A 84 15.89 -0.15 -6.20
N ALA A 85 14.89 0.73 -6.26
CA ALA A 85 13.95 0.84 -7.38
C ALA A 85 14.67 1.14 -8.71
N ARG A 86 15.62 2.07 -8.71
CA ARG A 86 16.43 2.37 -9.91
C ARG A 86 17.18 1.13 -10.41
N ARG A 87 17.72 0.32 -9.51
CA ARG A 87 18.42 -0.93 -9.87
C ARG A 87 17.46 -1.97 -10.43
N HIS A 88 16.34 -2.25 -9.76
CA HIS A 88 15.37 -3.24 -10.24
C HIS A 88 14.79 -2.87 -11.62
N LEU A 89 14.47 -1.59 -11.82
CA LEU A 89 14.00 -1.10 -13.11
C LEU A 89 15.06 -1.25 -14.20
N ALA A 90 16.32 -0.88 -13.91
CA ALA A 90 17.42 -1.02 -14.86
C ALA A 90 17.68 -2.49 -15.23
N ASP A 91 17.65 -3.40 -14.25
CA ASP A 91 17.81 -4.84 -14.47
C ASP A 91 16.69 -5.42 -15.34
N ALA A 92 15.48 -4.86 -15.22
CA ALA A 92 14.32 -5.20 -16.07
C ALA A 92 14.32 -4.49 -17.44
N GLY A 93 15.30 -3.63 -17.75
CA GLY A 93 15.32 -2.83 -18.97
C GLY A 93 14.25 -1.74 -19.02
N LEU A 94 13.75 -1.33 -17.86
CA LEU A 94 12.70 -0.33 -17.68
C LEU A 94 13.25 0.98 -17.13
N SER A 95 12.47 2.06 -17.26
CA SER A 95 12.77 3.34 -16.63
C SER A 95 11.51 3.92 -15.99
N ALA A 96 11.68 4.63 -14.87
CA ALA A 96 10.60 5.34 -14.20
C ALA A 96 11.09 6.72 -13.72
N ARG A 97 10.15 7.64 -13.53
CA ARG A 97 10.41 8.89 -12.81
C ARG A 97 10.17 8.65 -11.32
N LEU A 98 11.23 8.69 -10.54
CA LEU A 98 11.21 8.43 -9.10
C LEU A 98 11.45 9.73 -8.33
N ILE A 99 10.60 10.00 -7.33
CA ILE A 99 10.59 11.23 -6.54
C ILE A 99 10.67 10.87 -5.06
N ALA A 100 11.69 11.38 -4.37
CA ALA A 100 11.81 11.27 -2.93
C ALA A 100 10.95 12.35 -2.26
N SER A 101 9.83 11.95 -1.66
CA SER A 101 8.91 12.87 -0.97
C SER A 101 7.95 12.10 -0.07
N PRO A 102 7.55 12.68 1.07
CA PRO A 102 6.36 12.23 1.78
C PRO A 102 5.13 12.30 0.86
N MET A 103 4.25 11.32 0.93
CA MET A 103 3.03 11.28 0.10
C MET A 103 2.04 12.41 0.41
N GLU A 104 2.19 13.05 1.56
CA GLU A 104 1.40 14.19 2.01
C GLU A 104 1.82 15.52 1.41
N GLU A 105 3.00 15.58 0.82
CA GLU A 105 3.56 16.83 0.30
C GLU A 105 3.32 17.00 -1.20
N ASP A 106 3.36 18.24 -1.66
CA ASP A 106 3.35 18.55 -3.09
C ASP A 106 4.77 18.34 -3.64
N CYS A 107 4.95 17.28 -4.39
CA CYS A 107 6.22 16.93 -5.01
C CYS A 107 6.29 17.29 -6.52
N GLY A 108 5.41 18.16 -7.00
CA GLY A 108 5.42 18.64 -8.38
C GLY A 108 4.84 17.66 -9.40
N LEU A 109 4.04 16.69 -8.97
CA LEU A 109 3.35 15.79 -9.89
C LEU A 109 2.27 16.54 -10.70
N PRO A 110 2.14 16.24 -12.01
CA PRO A 110 1.17 16.92 -12.85
C PRO A 110 -0.28 16.56 -12.48
N ALA A 111 -1.15 17.58 -12.41
CA ALA A 111 -2.57 17.38 -12.19
C ALA A 111 -3.27 16.83 -13.44
N GLY A 112 -4.30 15.99 -13.25
CA GLY A 112 -5.10 15.45 -14.35
C GLY A 112 -4.28 14.69 -15.39
N TYR A 113 -3.29 13.93 -14.95
CA TYR A 113 -2.29 13.35 -15.87
C TYR A 113 -2.32 11.83 -15.91
N PHE A 114 -2.44 11.16 -14.76
CA PHE A 114 -2.32 9.71 -14.68
C PHE A 114 -3.64 9.00 -14.98
N ASP A 115 -3.55 7.90 -15.69
CA ASP A 115 -4.69 7.02 -15.99
C ASP A 115 -4.97 6.06 -14.82
N LEU A 116 -3.89 5.63 -14.13
CA LEU A 116 -3.92 4.79 -12.95
C LEU A 116 -2.98 5.35 -11.88
N VAL A 117 -3.48 5.49 -10.67
CA VAL A 117 -2.65 5.62 -9.46
C VAL A 117 -2.87 4.39 -8.59
N TYR A 118 -1.83 3.86 -7.98
CA TYR A 118 -1.96 2.72 -7.07
C TYR A 118 -1.02 2.84 -5.88
N SER A 119 -1.32 2.10 -4.81
CA SER A 119 -0.52 2.12 -3.58
C SER A 119 -0.61 0.75 -2.90
N ILE A 120 0.50 -0.01 -2.91
CA ILE A 120 0.52 -1.36 -2.35
C ILE A 120 1.18 -1.34 -0.98
N TYR A 121 0.39 -1.56 0.07
CA TYR A 121 0.84 -1.57 1.47
C TYR A 121 1.62 -0.31 1.91
N ALA A 122 1.30 0.85 1.31
CA ALA A 122 1.95 2.11 1.65
C ALA A 122 0.99 3.17 2.22
N LEU A 123 -0.25 3.26 1.72
CA LEU A 123 -1.19 4.32 2.11
C LEU A 123 -1.49 4.35 3.62
N GLY A 124 -1.39 3.25 4.32
CA GLY A 124 -1.61 3.20 5.76
C GLY A 124 -0.56 3.90 6.61
N TRP A 125 0.61 4.21 6.06
CA TRP A 125 1.68 4.96 6.73
C TRP A 125 1.41 6.47 6.77
N THR A 126 0.43 6.97 6.00
CA THR A 126 0.17 8.41 5.92
C THR A 126 -0.24 9.00 7.26
N THR A 127 0.22 10.22 7.50
CA THR A 127 -0.19 11.05 8.64
C THR A 127 -1.45 11.88 8.33
N ASP A 128 -1.88 11.96 7.05
CA ASP A 128 -2.99 12.76 6.55
C ASP A 128 -3.70 12.05 5.40
N LEU A 129 -4.57 11.10 5.73
CA LEU A 129 -5.27 10.28 4.75
C LEU A 129 -6.14 11.10 3.79
N GLU A 130 -6.88 12.09 4.32
CA GLU A 130 -7.77 12.92 3.52
C GLU A 130 -6.99 13.82 2.55
N GLY A 131 -5.89 14.42 3.01
CA GLY A 131 -5.00 15.22 2.18
C GLY A 131 -4.36 14.41 1.06
N VAL A 132 -3.85 13.20 1.38
CA VAL A 132 -3.26 12.30 0.38
C VAL A 132 -4.28 11.85 -0.66
N LEU A 133 -5.49 11.45 -0.25
CA LEU A 133 -6.53 11.03 -1.21
C LEU A 133 -6.99 12.18 -2.10
N SER A 134 -7.08 13.40 -1.56
CA SER A 134 -7.37 14.60 -2.36
C SER A 134 -6.28 14.88 -3.40
N ARG A 135 -5.00 14.70 -3.04
CA ARG A 135 -3.88 14.81 -3.98
C ARG A 135 -3.94 13.74 -5.06
N ILE A 136 -4.16 12.47 -4.68
CA ILE A 136 -4.31 11.36 -5.63
C ILE A 136 -5.44 11.65 -6.62
N ALA A 137 -6.59 12.15 -6.14
CA ALA A 137 -7.67 12.57 -7.01
C ALA A 137 -7.24 13.69 -7.98
N SER A 138 -6.42 14.66 -7.52
CA SER A 138 -5.93 15.74 -8.38
C SER A 138 -5.00 15.24 -9.49
N TYR A 139 -4.20 14.22 -9.25
CA TYR A 139 -3.25 13.65 -10.22
C TYR A 139 -3.94 12.84 -11.32
N LEU A 140 -5.06 12.20 -11.02
CA LEU A 140 -5.81 11.37 -11.97
C LEU A 140 -6.55 12.21 -13.03
N VAL A 141 -6.60 11.67 -14.24
CA VAL A 141 -7.54 12.16 -15.28
C VAL A 141 -8.99 11.94 -14.81
N PRO A 142 -10.00 12.66 -15.37
CA PRO A 142 -11.40 12.31 -15.14
C PRO A 142 -11.66 10.85 -15.52
N GLY A 143 -12.32 10.09 -14.65
CA GLY A 143 -12.54 8.65 -14.84
C GLY A 143 -11.30 7.77 -14.60
N GLY A 144 -10.17 8.35 -14.19
CA GLY A 144 -8.96 7.60 -13.82
C GLY A 144 -9.19 6.71 -12.60
N VAL A 145 -8.40 5.65 -12.49
CA VAL A 145 -8.58 4.60 -11.47
C VAL A 145 -7.55 4.75 -10.36
N PHE A 146 -8.00 4.54 -9.12
CA PHE A 146 -7.14 4.40 -7.95
C PHE A 146 -7.32 3.02 -7.33
N VAL A 147 -6.22 2.28 -7.15
CA VAL A 147 -6.22 0.97 -6.48
C VAL A 147 -5.24 1.00 -5.33
N PHE A 148 -5.67 0.59 -4.14
CA PHE A 148 -4.73 0.44 -3.04
C PHE A 148 -5.06 -0.75 -2.16
N SER A 149 -4.03 -1.26 -1.48
CA SER A 149 -4.15 -2.29 -0.46
C SER A 149 -3.52 -1.86 0.86
N TRP A 150 -4.07 -2.39 1.95
CA TRP A 150 -3.50 -2.23 3.28
C TRP A 150 -3.87 -3.40 4.19
N SER A 151 -3.20 -3.46 5.34
CA SER A 151 -3.56 -4.39 6.42
C SER A 151 -4.99 -4.14 6.89
N HIS A 152 -5.81 -5.19 6.94
CA HIS A 152 -7.18 -5.07 7.41
C HIS A 152 -7.21 -4.69 8.91
N PRO A 153 -7.97 -3.67 9.35
CA PRO A 153 -7.92 -3.19 10.72
C PRO A 153 -8.30 -4.26 11.75
N ILE A 154 -9.18 -5.20 11.44
CA ILE A 154 -9.51 -6.30 12.35
C ILE A 154 -8.31 -7.22 12.61
N HIS A 155 -7.41 -7.37 11.61
CA HIS A 155 -6.20 -8.17 11.74
C HIS A 155 -5.30 -7.68 12.90
N LYS A 156 -5.31 -6.39 13.17
CA LYS A 156 -4.54 -5.76 14.24
C LYS A 156 -5.22 -5.79 15.61
N CYS A 157 -6.52 -6.07 15.62
CA CYS A 157 -7.30 -6.14 16.86
C CYS A 157 -7.25 -7.51 17.52
N VAL A 158 -6.84 -8.56 16.80
CA VAL A 158 -6.99 -9.96 17.24
C VAL A 158 -5.64 -10.63 17.36
N THR A 159 -5.42 -11.39 18.43
CA THR A 159 -4.28 -12.28 18.62
C THR A 159 -4.73 -13.70 18.89
N GLU A 160 -3.81 -14.67 18.78
CA GLU A 160 -4.06 -16.07 19.14
C GLU A 160 -3.48 -16.33 20.54
N GLU A 161 -4.33 -16.77 21.47
CA GLU A 161 -3.97 -17.16 22.83
C GLU A 161 -4.55 -18.56 23.09
N GLU A 162 -3.69 -19.51 23.43
CA GLU A 162 -4.08 -20.91 23.72
C GLU A 162 -5.02 -21.52 22.65
N GLY A 163 -4.74 -21.24 21.38
CA GLY A 163 -5.54 -21.72 20.24
C GLY A 163 -6.89 -21.03 20.04
N LYS A 164 -7.14 -19.92 20.74
CA LYS A 164 -8.35 -19.08 20.58
C LYS A 164 -8.00 -17.71 20.03
N TRP A 165 -8.92 -17.16 19.23
CA TRP A 165 -8.81 -15.79 18.74
C TRP A 165 -9.41 -14.82 19.76
N VAL A 166 -8.60 -13.90 20.27
CA VAL A 166 -8.96 -12.97 21.34
C VAL A 166 -8.76 -11.53 20.85
N PHE A 167 -9.75 -10.67 21.07
CA PHE A 167 -9.58 -9.23 20.84
C PHE A 167 -8.69 -8.62 21.91
N GLN A 168 -7.57 -7.99 21.47
CA GLN A 168 -6.60 -7.32 22.35
C GLN A 168 -6.75 -5.81 22.35
N LYS A 169 -7.35 -5.24 21.31
CA LYS A 169 -7.64 -3.79 21.27
C LYS A 169 -8.98 -3.51 20.59
N PRO A 170 -9.62 -2.38 20.95
CA PRO A 170 -10.86 -1.98 20.29
C PRO A 170 -10.64 -1.70 18.80
N TYR A 171 -11.53 -2.19 17.96
CA TYR A 171 -11.56 -1.86 16.52
C TYR A 171 -11.71 -0.36 16.23
N PHE A 172 -12.31 0.37 17.16
CA PHE A 172 -12.57 1.81 17.02
C PHE A 172 -11.39 2.70 17.43
N ASP A 173 -10.31 2.10 17.94
CA ASP A 173 -9.11 2.83 18.33
C ASP A 173 -8.23 3.12 17.10
N GLU A 174 -8.22 4.39 16.67
CA GLU A 174 -7.39 4.92 15.58
C GLU A 174 -6.24 5.79 16.11
N SER A 175 -5.83 5.59 17.35
CA SER A 175 -4.68 6.29 17.93
C SER A 175 -3.36 5.80 17.33
N TRP A 176 -2.37 6.70 17.30
CA TRP A 176 -0.99 6.34 16.91
C TRP A 176 -0.35 5.49 17.99
N TYR A 177 0.37 4.46 17.59
CA TYR A 177 1.09 3.55 18.50
C TYR A 177 2.46 3.16 17.94
N ASP A 178 3.30 2.65 18.82
CA ASP A 178 4.63 2.19 18.54
C ASP A 178 4.62 0.70 18.16
N VAL A 179 5.22 0.39 17.01
CA VAL A 179 5.50 -0.99 16.58
C VAL A 179 6.98 -1.26 16.83
N PRO A 180 7.33 -2.08 17.83
CA PRO A 180 8.72 -2.37 18.15
C PRO A 180 9.44 -3.02 16.97
N LEU A 181 10.68 -2.62 16.70
CA LEU A 181 11.53 -3.23 15.69
C LEU A 181 12.10 -4.57 16.20
N PRO A 182 12.14 -5.63 15.35
CA PRO A 182 12.52 -6.98 15.77
C PRO A 182 13.93 -7.10 16.37
N LEU A 183 14.87 -6.23 15.97
CA LEU A 183 16.28 -6.27 16.40
C LEU A 183 16.65 -5.19 17.41
N GLY A 184 15.68 -4.47 17.96
CA GLY A 184 15.93 -3.28 18.79
C GLY A 184 16.25 -2.05 17.93
N GLY A 185 16.52 -0.90 18.56
CA GLY A 185 16.89 0.33 17.86
C GLY A 185 15.74 1.29 17.56
N GLY A 186 14.56 1.06 18.18
CA GLY A 186 13.43 1.98 18.07
C GLY A 186 12.10 1.30 17.78
N ALA A 187 11.14 2.09 17.37
CA ALA A 187 9.80 1.64 17.01
C ALA A 187 9.28 2.44 15.81
N LEU A 188 8.58 1.80 14.90
CA LEU A 188 7.80 2.46 13.86
C LEU A 188 6.55 3.10 14.47
N LYS A 189 6.11 4.19 13.87
CA LYS A 189 4.84 4.84 14.22
C LYS A 189 3.77 4.41 13.22
N LEU A 190 2.67 3.89 13.73
CA LEU A 190 1.56 3.41 12.94
C LEU A 190 0.22 3.82 13.54
N CYS A 191 -0.78 3.97 12.68
CA CYS A 191 -2.17 4.21 13.03
C CYS A 191 -3.05 3.23 12.25
N ASP A 192 -3.86 2.43 12.95
CA ASP A 192 -4.80 1.50 12.31
C ASP A 192 -6.15 2.20 12.13
N ARG A 193 -6.48 2.56 10.90
CA ARG A 193 -7.74 3.22 10.58
C ARG A 193 -8.82 2.19 10.27
N LYS A 194 -10.06 2.47 10.69
CA LYS A 194 -11.24 1.66 10.33
C LYS A 194 -11.47 1.66 8.81
N LEU A 195 -12.09 0.62 8.28
CA LEU A 195 -12.53 0.61 6.89
C LEU A 195 -13.42 1.79 6.54
N SER A 196 -14.35 2.16 7.44
CA SER A 196 -15.20 3.32 7.25
C SER A 196 -14.44 4.64 7.13
N THR A 197 -13.29 4.76 7.79
CA THR A 197 -12.41 5.94 7.66
C THR A 197 -11.85 6.04 6.24
N TYR A 198 -11.36 4.94 5.67
CA TYR A 198 -10.91 4.90 4.27
C TYR A 198 -12.03 5.19 3.28
N ILE A 199 -13.18 4.56 3.42
CA ILE A 199 -14.34 4.75 2.52
C ILE A 199 -14.83 6.19 2.54
N ASN A 200 -14.98 6.78 3.73
CA ASN A 200 -15.44 8.16 3.87
C ASN A 200 -14.42 9.17 3.30
N ALA A 201 -13.13 8.93 3.52
CA ALA A 201 -12.07 9.77 2.96
C ALA A 201 -12.02 9.69 1.42
N LEU A 202 -12.20 8.49 0.83
CA LEU A 202 -12.34 8.32 -0.62
C LEU A 202 -13.55 9.11 -1.17
N ALA A 203 -14.71 8.96 -0.54
CA ALA A 203 -15.91 9.70 -0.94
C ALA A 203 -15.71 11.22 -0.83
N GLY A 204 -15.09 11.69 0.26
CA GLY A 204 -14.73 13.10 0.47
C GLY A 204 -13.76 13.66 -0.60
N ALA A 205 -12.88 12.82 -1.13
CA ALA A 205 -11.95 13.17 -2.21
C ALA A 205 -12.56 13.05 -3.63
N GLY A 206 -13.85 12.70 -3.76
CA GLY A 206 -14.55 12.60 -5.05
C GLY A 206 -14.33 11.26 -5.76
N PHE A 207 -14.00 10.20 -5.02
CA PHE A 207 -13.94 8.85 -5.58
C PHE A 207 -15.26 8.11 -5.44
N VAL A 208 -15.57 7.31 -6.47
CA VAL A 208 -16.60 6.28 -6.42
C VAL A 208 -15.92 4.93 -6.20
N VAL A 209 -16.19 4.28 -5.09
CA VAL A 209 -15.68 2.92 -4.83
C VAL A 209 -16.41 1.96 -5.76
N GLU A 210 -15.65 1.29 -6.64
CA GLU A 210 -16.20 0.31 -7.58
C GLU A 210 -16.14 -1.11 -7.01
N ARG A 211 -15.07 -1.40 -6.25
CA ARG A 211 -14.89 -2.73 -5.65
C ARG A 211 -14.04 -2.65 -4.39
N MET A 212 -14.40 -3.46 -3.40
CA MET A 212 -13.59 -3.77 -2.23
C MET A 212 -13.44 -5.28 -2.12
N VAL A 213 -12.24 -5.73 -1.81
CA VAL A 213 -11.88 -7.15 -1.67
C VAL A 213 -11.28 -7.37 -0.30
N GLU A 214 -11.79 -8.35 0.41
CA GLU A 214 -11.30 -8.85 1.71
C GLU A 214 -10.97 -10.34 1.63
N GLU A 215 -11.34 -10.98 0.52
CA GLU A 215 -11.18 -12.41 0.28
C GLU A 215 -9.71 -12.79 0.10
N THR A 216 -9.39 -13.98 0.56
CA THR A 216 -8.09 -14.62 0.38
C THR A 216 -8.05 -15.52 -0.85
N ASP A 217 -6.89 -15.63 -1.44
CA ASP A 217 -6.60 -16.60 -2.49
C ASP A 217 -6.31 -17.97 -1.86
N GLU A 218 -7.13 -18.96 -2.17
CA GLU A 218 -7.04 -20.31 -1.59
C GLU A 218 -5.69 -20.97 -1.91
N ALA A 219 -5.15 -20.78 -3.11
CA ALA A 219 -3.86 -21.34 -3.49
C ALA A 219 -2.72 -20.74 -2.64
N LEU A 220 -2.77 -19.44 -2.37
CA LEU A 220 -1.80 -18.78 -1.48
C LEU A 220 -1.97 -19.21 -0.03
N LEU A 221 -3.20 -19.44 0.44
CA LEU A 221 -3.46 -19.97 1.77
C LEU A 221 -2.92 -21.40 1.94
N GLN A 222 -3.09 -22.24 0.94
CA GLN A 222 -2.57 -23.62 0.95
C GLN A 222 -1.05 -23.62 0.93
N ALA A 223 -0.41 -22.77 0.10
CA ALA A 223 1.03 -22.61 0.07
C ALA A 223 1.61 -22.05 1.39
N GLY A 224 0.80 -21.27 2.15
CA GLY A 224 1.17 -20.79 3.48
C GLY A 224 1.11 -21.84 4.58
N GLU A 225 0.57 -23.02 4.29
CA GLU A 225 0.40 -24.16 5.21
C GLU A 225 -0.17 -23.76 6.57
N ASP A 226 0.46 -24.21 7.68
CA ASP A 226 0.04 -23.90 9.05
C ASP A 226 0.74 -22.67 9.66
N SER A 227 1.23 -21.75 8.82
CA SER A 227 1.80 -20.51 9.36
C SER A 227 0.78 -19.74 10.21
N PRO A 228 1.20 -19.05 11.27
CA PRO A 228 0.28 -18.27 12.12
C PRO A 228 -0.56 -17.28 11.30
N LEU A 229 0.02 -16.69 10.26
CA LEU A 229 -0.67 -15.75 9.39
C LEU A 229 -1.71 -16.44 8.50
N ALA A 230 -1.42 -17.64 7.97
CA ALA A 230 -2.37 -18.41 7.18
C ALA A 230 -3.54 -18.89 8.05
N ARG A 231 -3.30 -19.39 9.27
CA ARG A 231 -4.37 -19.75 10.22
C ARG A 231 -5.30 -18.56 10.49
N ARG A 232 -4.71 -17.37 10.68
CA ARG A 232 -5.46 -16.14 10.88
C ARG A 232 -6.30 -15.78 9.66
N ALA A 233 -5.71 -15.84 8.46
CA ALA A 233 -6.36 -15.50 7.20
C ALA A 233 -7.53 -16.44 6.81
N ARG A 234 -7.58 -17.65 7.40
CA ARG A 234 -8.73 -18.57 7.27
C ARG A 234 -9.93 -18.18 8.14
N MET A 235 -9.72 -17.31 9.13
CA MET A 235 -10.75 -16.92 10.09
C MET A 235 -11.32 -15.53 9.83
N PHE A 236 -10.45 -14.61 9.38
CA PHE A 236 -10.84 -13.22 9.10
C PHE A 236 -9.82 -12.56 8.15
N PRO A 237 -10.20 -11.47 7.46
CA PRO A 237 -9.34 -10.82 6.49
C PRO A 237 -8.08 -10.24 7.16
N THR A 238 -6.92 -10.47 6.53
CA THR A 238 -5.63 -9.88 6.93
C THR A 238 -5.26 -8.67 6.08
N THR A 239 -5.85 -8.57 4.90
CA THR A 239 -5.65 -7.51 3.91
C THR A 239 -7.00 -7.06 3.38
N PHE A 240 -7.11 -5.80 3.01
CA PHE A 240 -8.18 -5.32 2.14
C PHE A 240 -7.58 -4.60 0.92
N VAL A 241 -8.32 -4.63 -0.18
CA VAL A 241 -7.99 -3.91 -1.41
C VAL A 241 -9.21 -3.12 -1.86
N ILE A 242 -9.01 -1.87 -2.25
CA ILE A 242 -10.07 -1.03 -2.79
C ILE A 242 -9.67 -0.55 -4.18
N ALA A 243 -10.58 -0.72 -5.13
CA ALA A 243 -10.55 -0.06 -6.44
C ALA A 243 -11.63 1.01 -6.48
N ALA A 244 -11.24 2.22 -6.85
CA ALA A 244 -12.11 3.37 -6.90
C ALA A 244 -11.83 4.20 -8.16
N ARG A 245 -12.84 4.91 -8.64
CA ARG A 245 -12.76 5.76 -9.83
C ARG A 245 -12.94 7.21 -9.46
N LYS A 246 -12.13 8.09 -10.03
CA LYS A 246 -12.34 9.53 -9.93
C LYS A 246 -13.63 9.91 -10.68
N ALA A 247 -14.56 10.55 -9.97
CA ALA A 247 -15.81 11.06 -10.54
C ALA A 247 -15.60 12.16 -11.59
#